data_4ec3cc40385732036bd351358ddb617d
#
_entry.id   4ec3cc40385732036bd351358ddb617d
#
_cell.length_a   1.000
_cell.length_b   1.000
_cell.length_c   1.000
_cell.angle_alpha   90.00
_cell.angle_beta   90.00
_cell.angle_gamma   90.00
#
_symmetry.space_group_name_H-M   'P 1'
#
loop_
_entity.id
_entity.type
_entity.pdbx_description
1 polymer ?
#
loop_
_entity_poly.entity_id
_entity_poly.type
_entity_poly.pdbx_seq_one_letter_code
_entity_poly.pdbx_strand_id
1 'polypeptide(L)'
;MISYKNVINYGKRFLYTIFVVNLDKINITMIKVSDTAKKKIIDLMTEDGFDAATDYVRVGVKSGGCSGLSYDLKFDKTKNEEDKIFIDNDITIAVEKKSFLYLAGTILEFSGGINGKGFVFNNPNATRTCGCGESFSL
;
A
#
# COMPACT_ATOMS: atom_id res chain seq x y z
N MET A 1 29.41 -1.87 -7.31
CA MET A 1 30.32 -1.70 -8.46
C MET A 1 29.88 -2.66 -9.54
N ILE A 2 29.02 -2.25 -10.45
CA ILE A 2 28.48 -3.09 -11.53
C ILE A 2 29.38 -2.93 -12.74
N SER A 3 30.01 -4.05 -13.12
CA SER A 3 30.95 -4.13 -14.23
C SER A 3 30.24 -3.95 -15.56
N TYR A 4 30.54 -2.88 -16.27
CA TYR A 4 30.10 -2.61 -17.64
C TYR A 4 30.98 -3.36 -18.66
N LYS A 5 30.99 -4.66 -18.64
CA LYS A 5 31.63 -5.44 -19.74
C LYS A 5 30.58 -6.38 -20.30
N ASN A 6 29.88 -5.93 -21.30
CA ASN A 6 29.40 -6.62 -22.49
C ASN A 6 28.31 -5.76 -23.16
N VAL A 7 28.73 -4.63 -23.74
CA VAL A 7 27.92 -3.92 -24.73
C VAL A 7 28.22 -4.56 -26.07
N ILE A 8 27.46 -5.57 -26.45
CA ILE A 8 27.45 -6.08 -27.82
C ILE A 8 26.28 -5.37 -28.52
N ASN A 9 26.69 -4.69 -29.55
CA ASN A 9 25.99 -3.84 -30.48
C ASN A 9 24.84 -4.59 -31.20
N TYR A 10 23.58 -4.33 -30.77
CA TYR A 10 22.38 -4.58 -31.58
C TYR A 10 21.32 -3.51 -31.25
N GLY A 11 21.14 -2.56 -32.15
CA GLY A 11 20.37 -1.34 -31.99
C GLY A 11 18.86 -1.45 -31.69
N LYS A 12 18.30 -2.66 -31.57
CA LYS A 12 16.90 -2.88 -31.15
C LYS A 12 16.77 -3.42 -29.72
N ARG A 13 17.83 -4.02 -29.18
CA ARG A 13 17.83 -4.54 -27.79
C ARG A 13 18.12 -3.47 -26.74
N PHE A 14 18.78 -2.39 -27.16
CA PHE A 14 19.14 -1.30 -26.26
C PHE A 14 17.92 -0.52 -25.75
N LEU A 15 16.93 -0.27 -26.61
CA LEU A 15 15.67 0.37 -26.24
C LEU A 15 14.84 -0.50 -25.29
N TYR A 16 14.85 -1.82 -25.47
CA TYR A 16 14.14 -2.74 -24.61
C TYR A 16 14.76 -2.82 -23.22
N THR A 17 16.08 -2.80 -23.12
CA THR A 17 16.81 -2.85 -21.85
C THR A 17 16.65 -1.54 -21.05
N ILE A 18 16.62 -0.37 -21.73
CA ILE A 18 16.34 0.92 -21.08
C ILE A 18 14.89 0.99 -20.61
N PHE A 19 13.96 0.44 -21.38
CA PHE A 19 12.56 0.41 -21.02
C PHE A 19 12.29 -0.49 -19.81
N VAL A 20 12.93 -1.66 -19.72
CA VAL A 20 12.83 -2.58 -18.58
C VAL A 20 13.47 -1.99 -17.31
N VAL A 21 14.64 -1.34 -17.44
CA VAL A 21 15.31 -0.69 -16.29
C VAL A 21 14.51 0.50 -15.75
N ASN A 22 13.74 1.18 -16.61
CA ASN A 22 12.87 2.26 -16.17
C ASN A 22 11.53 1.79 -15.58
N LEU A 23 11.08 0.56 -15.92
CA LEU A 23 9.90 -0.02 -15.27
C LEU A 23 10.17 -0.42 -13.81
N ASP A 24 11.37 -0.85 -13.48
CA ASP A 24 11.75 -1.17 -12.10
C ASP A 24 11.88 0.08 -11.20
N LYS A 25 11.92 1.27 -11.78
CA LYS A 25 11.96 2.56 -11.09
C LYS A 25 10.64 3.33 -11.08
N ILE A 26 9.59 2.80 -11.66
CA ILE A 26 8.24 3.31 -11.37
C ILE A 26 7.87 2.75 -9.99
N ASN A 27 8.35 3.42 -8.95
CA ASN A 27 7.77 3.35 -7.62
C ASN A 27 6.35 3.91 -7.74
N ILE A 28 5.44 3.10 -8.27
CA ILE A 28 4.02 3.37 -8.14
C ILE A 28 3.76 3.16 -6.66
N THR A 29 3.80 4.24 -5.90
CA THR A 29 3.39 4.25 -4.51
C THR A 29 1.91 3.92 -4.52
N MET A 30 1.57 2.63 -4.37
CA MET A 30 0.20 2.14 -4.44
C MET A 30 -0.64 2.70 -3.30
N ILE A 31 -0.07 2.71 -2.10
CA ILE A 31 -0.67 3.26 -0.90
C ILE A 31 0.37 4.17 -0.26
N LYS A 32 -0.02 5.39 0.05
CA LYS A 32 0.78 6.31 0.83
C LYS A 32 0.35 6.25 2.29
N VAL A 33 1.32 6.34 3.19
CA VAL A 33 1.09 6.37 4.64
C VAL A 33 1.44 7.76 5.17
N SER A 34 0.46 8.47 5.71
CA SER A 34 0.70 9.76 6.35
C SER A 34 1.49 9.59 7.66
N ASP A 35 2.15 10.65 8.13
CA ASP A 35 2.90 10.61 9.39
C ASP A 35 2.00 10.32 10.60
N THR A 36 0.74 10.76 10.55
CA THR A 36 -0.25 10.48 11.59
C THR A 36 -0.63 9.00 11.63
N ALA A 37 -0.82 8.38 10.45
CA ALA A 37 -1.08 6.95 10.33
C ALA A 37 0.14 6.12 10.75
N LYS A 38 1.36 6.51 10.33
CA LYS A 38 2.60 5.84 10.73
C LYS A 38 2.74 5.73 12.24
N LYS A 39 2.61 6.85 12.95
CA LYS A 39 2.71 6.86 14.42
C LYS A 39 1.72 5.89 15.05
N LYS A 40 0.45 5.97 14.64
CA LYS A 40 -0.58 5.11 15.22
C LYS A 40 -0.41 3.63 14.84
N ILE A 41 0.07 3.33 13.65
CA ILE A 41 0.41 1.97 13.23
C ILE A 41 1.49 1.40 14.15
N ILE A 42 2.59 2.13 14.36
CA ILE A 42 3.69 1.69 15.21
C ILE A 42 3.22 1.46 16.65
N ASP A 43 2.42 2.37 17.21
CA ASP A 43 1.86 2.24 18.55
C ASP A 43 1.03 0.95 18.66
N LEU A 44 0.08 0.75 17.75
CA LEU A 44 -0.79 -0.43 17.77
C LEU A 44 -0.05 -1.74 17.49
N MET A 45 0.91 -1.75 16.56
CA MET A 45 1.74 -2.91 16.30
C MET A 45 2.53 -3.30 17.57
N THR A 46 3.08 -2.32 18.27
CA THR A 46 3.81 -2.56 19.54
C THR A 46 2.88 -3.09 20.63
N GLU A 47 1.67 -2.53 20.77
CA GLU A 47 0.65 -2.99 21.72
C GLU A 47 0.23 -4.45 21.46
N ASP A 48 0.10 -4.83 20.19
CA ASP A 48 -0.32 -6.16 19.76
C ASP A 48 0.84 -7.18 19.65
N GLY A 49 2.08 -6.78 19.96
CA GLY A 49 3.28 -7.64 19.93
C GLY A 49 3.82 -7.90 18.52
N PHE A 50 3.61 -6.95 17.60
CA PHE A 50 4.21 -6.89 16.28
C PHE A 50 5.39 -5.91 16.26
N ASP A 51 6.30 -6.11 15.31
CA ASP A 51 7.42 -5.22 15.05
C ASP A 51 7.24 -4.52 13.69
N ALA A 52 7.12 -3.20 13.72
CA ALA A 52 6.92 -2.40 12.51
C ALA A 52 8.09 -2.49 11.50
N ALA A 53 9.27 -2.94 11.95
CA ALA A 53 10.44 -3.13 11.08
C ALA A 53 10.43 -4.46 10.32
N THR A 54 9.78 -5.48 10.84
CA THR A 54 9.81 -6.86 10.30
C THR A 54 8.46 -7.38 9.87
N ASP A 55 7.39 -6.90 10.49
CA ASP A 55 6.04 -7.38 10.26
C ASP A 55 5.28 -6.50 9.24
N TYR A 56 4.14 -6.95 8.80
CA TYR A 56 3.39 -6.34 7.70
C TYR A 56 2.10 -5.68 8.18
N VAL A 57 1.79 -4.53 7.60
CA VAL A 57 0.45 -3.94 7.63
C VAL A 57 -0.32 -4.48 6.42
N ARG A 58 -1.20 -5.43 6.64
CA ARG A 58 -2.04 -6.00 5.59
C ARG A 58 -3.24 -5.10 5.33
N VAL A 59 -3.36 -4.65 4.09
CA VAL A 59 -4.48 -3.82 3.64
C VAL A 59 -5.25 -4.54 2.54
N GLY A 60 -6.55 -4.64 2.72
CA GLY A 60 -7.44 -5.28 1.77
C GLY A 60 -8.76 -4.55 1.62
N VAL A 61 -9.57 -5.05 0.69
CA VAL A 61 -10.94 -4.58 0.46
C VAL A 61 -11.87 -5.77 0.52
N LYS A 62 -12.95 -5.64 1.29
CA LYS A 62 -14.00 -6.66 1.45
C LYS A 62 -15.33 -6.14 0.96
N SER A 63 -16.20 -7.06 0.54
CA SER A 63 -17.61 -6.74 0.30
C SER A 63 -18.30 -6.45 1.64
N GLY A 64 -19.01 -5.35 1.71
CA GLY A 64 -19.75 -4.97 2.92
C GLY A 64 -19.90 -3.46 3.08
N GLY A 65 -20.65 -3.07 4.09
CA GLY A 65 -20.95 -1.68 4.38
C GLY A 65 -22.03 -1.07 3.50
N CYS A 66 -22.40 0.18 3.80
CA CYS A 66 -23.48 0.92 3.12
C CYS A 66 -23.19 1.23 1.64
N SER A 67 -21.91 1.21 1.25
CA SER A 67 -21.44 1.57 -0.10
C SER A 67 -20.97 0.37 -0.92
N GLY A 68 -21.10 -0.85 -0.41
CA GLY A 68 -20.76 -2.09 -1.11
C GLY A 68 -19.34 -2.62 -0.85
N LEU A 69 -18.35 -1.78 -0.57
CA LEU A 69 -16.97 -2.16 -0.29
C LEU A 69 -16.48 -1.52 1.01
N SER A 70 -15.69 -2.23 1.80
CA SER A 70 -15.06 -1.73 3.02
C SER A 70 -13.57 -2.04 3.05
N TYR A 71 -12.79 -1.15 3.62
CA TYR A 71 -11.35 -1.37 3.84
C TYR A 71 -11.15 -2.29 5.04
N ASP A 72 -10.14 -3.14 4.94
CA ASP A 72 -9.70 -4.03 6.00
C ASP A 72 -8.22 -3.79 6.26
N LEU A 73 -7.85 -3.46 7.49
CA LEU A 73 -6.48 -3.25 7.92
C LEU A 73 -6.18 -4.20 9.07
N LYS A 74 -5.10 -4.96 8.95
CA LYS A 74 -4.62 -5.93 9.94
C LYS A 74 -3.11 -5.93 10.02
N PHE A 75 -2.57 -6.41 11.14
CA PHE A 75 -1.15 -6.71 11.27
C PHE A 75 -0.93 -8.21 11.06
N ASP A 76 0.17 -8.55 10.38
CA ASP A 76 0.50 -9.94 10.06
C ASP A 76 2.03 -10.14 10.08
N LYS A 77 2.48 -11.28 10.58
CA LYS A 77 3.90 -11.67 10.58
C LYS A 77 4.33 -12.36 9.31
N THR A 78 3.36 -12.78 8.50
CA THR A 78 3.61 -13.54 7.29
C THR A 78 2.99 -12.85 6.08
N LYS A 79 3.59 -13.05 4.92
CA LYS A 79 3.01 -12.65 3.63
C LYS A 79 2.51 -13.89 2.90
N ASN A 80 1.44 -13.76 2.14
CA ASN A 80 1.02 -14.76 1.18
C ASN A 80 1.80 -14.61 -0.13
N GLU A 81 1.92 -15.68 -0.91
CA GLU A 81 2.63 -15.66 -2.19
C GLU A 81 2.01 -14.68 -3.21
N GLU A 82 0.71 -14.46 -3.13
CA GLU A 82 -0.02 -13.55 -4.00
C GLU A 82 -0.04 -12.10 -3.54
N ASP A 83 0.48 -11.80 -2.34
CA ASP A 83 0.49 -10.45 -1.80
C ASP A 83 1.52 -9.57 -2.53
N LYS A 84 1.12 -8.36 -2.84
CA LYS A 84 2.01 -7.30 -3.31
C LYS A 84 2.53 -6.53 -2.12
N ILE A 85 3.87 -6.43 -2.02
CA ILE A 85 4.54 -5.74 -0.93
C ILE A 85 4.98 -4.35 -1.39
N PHE A 86 4.66 -3.36 -0.61
CA PHE A 86 5.04 -1.96 -0.80
C PHE A 86 5.66 -1.43 0.49
N ILE A 87 6.56 -0.49 0.35
CA ILE A 87 7.15 0.22 1.49
C ILE A 87 6.91 1.70 1.27
N ASP A 88 6.24 2.32 2.22
CA ASP A 88 6.04 3.76 2.24
C ASP A 88 6.15 4.28 3.68
N ASN A 89 6.85 5.38 3.87
CA ASN A 89 7.09 6.00 5.18
C ASN A 89 7.59 5.00 6.25
N ASP A 90 8.53 4.11 5.88
CA ASP A 90 9.12 3.03 6.70
C ASP A 90 8.10 1.96 7.19
N ILE A 91 6.90 1.94 6.64
CA ILE A 91 5.90 0.90 6.91
C ILE A 91 5.86 -0.07 5.74
N THR A 92 5.96 -1.36 6.04
CA THR A 92 5.82 -2.43 5.04
C THR A 92 4.35 -2.84 4.92
N ILE A 93 3.78 -2.59 3.75
CA ILE A 93 2.36 -2.83 3.46
C ILE A 93 2.23 -4.06 2.57
N ALA A 94 1.41 -5.02 2.98
CA ALA A 94 1.02 -6.16 2.17
C ALA A 94 -0.40 -5.97 1.64
N VAL A 95 -0.57 -6.00 0.32
CA VAL A 95 -1.86 -5.81 -0.35
C VAL A 95 -2.25 -7.09 -1.06
N GLU A 96 -3.43 -7.60 -0.77
CA GLU A 96 -3.99 -8.75 -1.49
C GLU A 96 -4.18 -8.42 -2.98
N LYS A 97 -3.85 -9.36 -3.84
CA LYS A 97 -3.97 -9.22 -5.30
C LYS A 97 -5.36 -8.74 -5.75
N LYS A 98 -6.41 -9.22 -5.10
CA LYS A 98 -7.80 -8.83 -5.40
C LYS A 98 -8.08 -7.37 -5.07
N SER A 99 -7.43 -6.85 -4.04
CA SER A 99 -7.63 -5.50 -3.53
C SER A 99 -6.75 -4.45 -4.24
N PHE A 100 -5.76 -4.92 -4.99
CA PHE A 100 -4.73 -4.10 -5.61
C PHE A 100 -5.30 -2.94 -6.47
N LEU A 101 -6.25 -3.24 -7.35
CA LEU A 101 -6.84 -2.24 -8.24
C LEU A 101 -7.67 -1.18 -7.49
N TYR A 102 -8.28 -1.59 -6.38
CA TYR A 102 -9.11 -0.69 -5.58
C TYR A 102 -8.30 0.29 -4.74
N LEU A 103 -7.06 -0.08 -4.38
CA LEU A 103 -6.20 0.67 -3.47
C LEU A 103 -5.15 1.55 -4.16
N ALA A 104 -5.11 1.53 -5.49
CA ALA A 104 -4.14 2.32 -6.26
C ALA A 104 -4.28 3.81 -5.98
N GLY A 105 -3.20 4.46 -5.53
CA GLY A 105 -3.17 5.89 -5.22
C GLY A 105 -3.84 6.29 -3.91
N THR A 106 -4.29 5.33 -3.10
CA THR A 106 -4.93 5.59 -1.80
C THR A 106 -3.92 6.15 -0.80
N ILE A 107 -4.37 7.10 0.02
CA ILE A 107 -3.61 7.65 1.14
C ILE A 107 -4.23 7.13 2.43
N LEU A 108 -3.43 6.48 3.27
CA LEU A 108 -3.82 6.04 4.60
C LEU A 108 -3.50 7.14 5.61
N GLU A 109 -4.51 7.65 6.28
CA GLU A 109 -4.41 8.68 7.30
C GLU A 109 -4.98 8.17 8.62
N PHE A 110 -4.61 8.81 9.72
CA PHE A 110 -5.23 8.57 11.02
C PHE A 110 -5.84 9.86 11.56
N SER A 111 -7.13 9.83 11.76
CA SER A 111 -7.89 10.92 12.38
C SER A 111 -8.20 10.55 13.82
N GLY A 112 -7.29 10.90 14.73
CA GLY A 112 -7.44 10.71 16.17
C GLY A 112 -8.17 11.87 16.84
N GLY A 113 -8.66 11.63 18.05
CA GLY A 113 -9.33 12.63 18.90
C GLY A 113 -10.69 12.15 19.39
N ILE A 114 -11.37 12.97 20.21
CA ILE A 114 -12.65 12.62 20.86
C ILE A 114 -13.75 12.26 19.84
N ASN A 115 -13.68 12.84 18.63
CA ASN A 115 -14.55 12.51 17.49
C ASN A 115 -13.77 11.89 16.34
N GLY A 116 -12.59 11.30 16.60
CA GLY A 116 -11.73 10.73 15.60
C GLY A 116 -12.36 9.51 14.92
N LYS A 117 -12.14 9.42 13.62
CA LYS A 117 -12.68 8.33 12.77
C LYS A 117 -11.79 7.11 12.71
N GLY A 118 -10.64 7.10 13.42
CA GLY A 118 -9.67 6.03 13.31
C GLY A 118 -8.81 6.12 12.04
N PHE A 119 -8.52 5.00 11.42
CA PHE A 119 -7.85 4.97 10.12
C PHE A 119 -8.81 5.37 9.01
N VAL A 120 -8.39 6.30 8.19
CA VAL A 120 -9.17 6.82 7.05
C VAL A 120 -8.40 6.54 5.76
N PHE A 121 -9.08 5.94 4.79
CA PHE A 121 -8.56 5.66 3.46
C PHE A 121 -9.07 6.73 2.48
N ASN A 122 -8.16 7.60 2.08
CA ASN A 122 -8.46 8.63 1.08
C ASN A 122 -8.14 8.08 -0.32
N ASN A 123 -9.16 7.54 -0.97
CA ASN A 123 -9.04 6.82 -2.23
C ASN A 123 -9.53 7.68 -3.40
N PRO A 124 -8.64 8.06 -4.35
CA PRO A 124 -9.02 8.87 -5.50
C PRO A 124 -9.95 8.15 -6.50
N ASN A 125 -10.00 6.81 -6.44
CA ASN A 125 -10.84 6.00 -7.33
C ASN A 125 -12.26 5.78 -6.78
N ALA A 126 -12.53 6.18 -5.53
CA ALA A 126 -13.84 6.03 -4.94
C ALA A 126 -14.79 7.12 -5.44
N THR A 127 -15.94 6.74 -5.99
CA THR A 127 -16.98 7.68 -6.40
C THR A 127 -17.80 8.19 -5.22
N ARG A 128 -17.94 7.35 -4.19
CA ARG A 128 -18.58 7.71 -2.91
C ARG A 128 -17.81 7.07 -1.76
N THR A 129 -17.60 7.83 -0.71
CA THR A 129 -17.05 7.34 0.56
C THR A 129 -18.07 7.54 1.68
N CYS A 130 -18.15 6.60 2.60
CA CYS A 130 -18.90 6.78 3.83
C CYS A 130 -18.30 7.96 4.64
N GLY A 131 -19.12 8.67 5.38
CA GLY A 131 -18.66 9.77 6.24
C GLY A 131 -17.60 9.36 7.27
N CYS A 132 -17.46 8.07 7.60
CA CYS A 132 -16.40 7.51 8.44
C CYS A 132 -15.10 7.20 7.68
N GLY A 133 -15.11 7.16 6.33
CA GLY A 133 -13.93 6.80 5.52
C GLY A 133 -13.58 5.31 5.48
N GLU A 134 -14.42 4.45 6.08
CA GLU A 134 -14.19 2.99 6.16
C GLU A 134 -14.79 2.22 4.99
N SER A 135 -15.78 2.80 4.30
CA SER A 135 -16.48 2.17 3.18
C SER A 135 -16.55 3.09 1.98
N PHE A 136 -16.56 2.49 0.78
CA PHE A 136 -16.61 3.24 -0.48
C PHE A 136 -17.36 2.46 -1.57
N SER A 137 -17.73 3.15 -2.64
CA SER A 137 -18.18 2.56 -3.92
C SER A 137 -17.35 3.10 -5.07
N LEU A 138 -17.31 2.35 -6.14
CA LEU A 138 -16.68 2.73 -7.42
C LEU A 138 -17.69 3.28 -8.39
#